data_a3ab416f655b88e49544759c5f791d45
#
_entry.id   a3ab416f655b88e49544759c5f791d45
#
_cell.length_a   1.000
_cell.length_b   1.000
_cell.length_c   1.000
_cell.angle_alpha   90.00
_cell.angle_beta   90.00
_cell.angle_gamma   90.00
#
_symmetry.space_group_name_H-M   'P 1'
#
loop_
_entity.id
_entity.type
_entity.pdbx_description
1 polymer ?
#
loop_
_entity_poly.entity_id
_entity_poly.type
_entity_poly.pdbx_seq_one_letter_code
_entity_poly.pdbx_strand_id
1 'polypeptide(L)'
;FTEELKEYKLVRADEIAGSALIDISMYALLVNANLVIADITTFNPNAIYELGIRHAAKPFSTIVMKEKDGNIPFDLNHNKTFTYSHMGEDIGFNETIRCVASLQKLIEEVDRSKEIDSPLFHHIPSVQPYLLPEDDYIQIIKDLADKERGIFALVEQAKQEMKINNFKQAASFWKRASEKLEKDAYFIQQWALCTYKDKTTSPQVALTDALAIINRLNPTDRNTVDPETLGLTGAIYKRLW
;
A
#
# COMPACT_ATOMS: atom_id res chain seq x y z
N PHE A 1 13.23 8.72 -11.52
CA PHE A 1 14.56 8.89 -10.94
C PHE A 1 15.54 9.42 -11.99
N THR A 2 16.35 10.42 -11.60
CA THR A 2 17.45 10.93 -12.42
C THR A 2 18.55 9.86 -12.55
N GLU A 3 19.47 10.04 -13.51
CA GLU A 3 20.58 9.09 -13.69
C GLU A 3 21.41 8.88 -12.41
N GLU A 4 21.53 9.93 -11.59
CA GLU A 4 22.29 9.92 -10.35
C GLU A 4 21.64 9.07 -9.23
N LEU A 5 20.35 8.80 -9.30
CA LEU A 5 19.64 7.97 -8.33
C LEU A 5 19.33 6.55 -8.83
N LYS A 6 19.97 6.11 -9.92
CA LYS A 6 19.77 4.75 -10.48
C LYS A 6 20.15 3.62 -9.53
N GLU A 7 21.00 3.88 -8.56
CA GLU A 7 21.42 2.91 -7.55
C GLU A 7 20.29 2.60 -6.54
N TYR A 8 19.29 3.50 -6.42
CA TYR A 8 18.16 3.30 -5.53
C TYR A 8 17.05 2.56 -6.23
N LYS A 9 16.58 1.48 -5.61
CA LYS A 9 15.31 0.85 -5.98
C LYS A 9 14.18 1.55 -5.25
N LEU A 10 13.35 2.29 -5.98
CA LEU A 10 12.14 2.89 -5.43
C LEU A 10 11.07 1.81 -5.20
N VAL A 11 10.52 1.81 -4.00
CA VAL A 11 9.36 1.00 -3.62
C VAL A 11 8.31 1.94 -3.03
N ARG A 12 7.12 1.97 -3.61
CA ARG A 12 5.99 2.75 -3.08
C ARG A 12 5.14 1.86 -2.18
N ALA A 13 4.75 2.38 -1.01
CA ALA A 13 3.96 1.63 -0.04
C ALA A 13 2.58 1.23 -0.60
N ASP A 14 1.96 2.08 -1.42
CA ASP A 14 0.67 1.82 -2.06
C ASP A 14 0.73 0.84 -3.25
N GLU A 15 1.92 0.56 -3.77
CA GLU A 15 2.16 -0.44 -4.81
C GLU A 15 2.43 -1.84 -4.23
N ILE A 16 2.68 -1.95 -2.92
CA ILE A 16 2.80 -3.22 -2.22
C ILE A 16 1.41 -3.84 -2.16
N ALA A 17 1.12 -4.73 -3.11
CA ALA A 17 -0.22 -5.27 -3.31
C ALA A 17 -0.65 -6.26 -2.22
N GLY A 18 -1.82 -6.04 -1.64
CA GLY A 18 -2.54 -6.99 -0.79
C GLY A 18 -2.52 -6.65 0.70
N SER A 19 -3.72 -6.45 1.28
CA SER A 19 -3.90 -5.91 2.62
C SER A 19 -3.34 -6.75 3.78
N ALA A 20 -3.22 -8.07 3.62
CA ALA A 20 -2.69 -8.94 4.67
C ALA A 20 -1.17 -9.17 4.60
N LEU A 21 -0.53 -8.86 3.45
CA LEU A 21 0.91 -8.88 3.27
C LEU A 21 1.56 -7.51 3.50
N ILE A 22 0.76 -6.44 3.42
CA ILE A 22 1.20 -5.07 3.66
C ILE A 22 1.90 -4.98 5.02
N ASP A 23 1.33 -5.56 6.08
CA ASP A 23 1.83 -5.37 7.43
C ASP A 23 3.28 -5.85 7.61
N ILE A 24 3.58 -7.10 7.24
CA ILE A 24 4.92 -7.68 7.51
C ILE A 24 5.97 -7.09 6.56
N SER A 25 5.67 -7.02 5.26
CA SER A 25 6.60 -6.50 4.26
C SER A 25 6.88 -5.02 4.44
N MET A 26 5.84 -4.26 4.70
CA MET A 26 5.96 -2.82 4.91
C MET A 26 6.78 -2.52 6.16
N TYR A 27 6.52 -3.19 7.29
CA TYR A 27 7.32 -2.97 8.51
C TYR A 27 8.77 -3.43 8.33
N ALA A 28 9.03 -4.55 7.65
CA ALA A 28 10.39 -4.97 7.34
C ALA A 28 11.12 -3.93 6.46
N LEU A 29 10.45 -3.35 5.47
CA LEU A 29 11.00 -2.27 4.64
C LEU A 29 11.21 -1.00 5.44
N LEU A 30 10.25 -0.56 6.26
CA LEU A 30 10.40 0.63 7.11
C LEU A 30 11.61 0.52 8.03
N VAL A 31 11.83 -0.67 8.61
CA VAL A 31 12.95 -0.93 9.53
C VAL A 31 14.28 -1.02 8.78
N ASN A 32 14.32 -1.58 7.55
CA ASN A 32 15.59 -1.90 6.87
C ASN A 32 15.91 -1.04 5.65
N ALA A 33 14.93 -0.33 5.06
CA ALA A 33 15.20 0.53 3.90
C ALA A 33 16.35 1.51 4.19
N ASN A 34 17.25 1.68 3.22
CA ASN A 34 18.36 2.60 3.31
C ASN A 34 17.89 4.04 3.50
N LEU A 35 16.77 4.39 2.84
CA LEU A 35 16.14 5.69 2.91
C LEU A 35 14.63 5.53 2.89
N VAL A 36 13.92 6.29 3.71
CA VAL A 36 12.46 6.40 3.68
C VAL A 36 12.08 7.85 3.40
N ILE A 37 11.14 8.04 2.49
CA ILE A 37 10.52 9.34 2.22
C ILE A 37 9.05 9.22 2.62
N ALA A 38 8.61 10.03 3.57
CA ALA A 38 7.25 10.04 4.08
C ALA A 38 6.56 11.36 3.73
N ASP A 39 5.55 11.33 2.88
CA ASP A 39 4.70 12.49 2.60
C ASP A 39 3.55 12.55 3.61
N ILE A 40 3.54 13.61 4.40
CA ILE A 40 2.54 13.84 5.44
C ILE A 40 1.52 14.93 5.09
N THR A 41 1.44 15.33 3.82
CA THR A 41 0.59 16.45 3.36
C THR A 41 -0.86 16.32 3.80
N THR A 42 -1.44 15.13 3.69
CA THR A 42 -2.86 14.88 4.04
C THR A 42 -3.06 14.44 5.50
N PHE A 43 -1.99 14.33 6.28
CA PHE A 43 -2.01 13.75 7.62
C PHE A 43 -2.69 12.37 7.67
N ASN A 44 -2.51 11.55 6.63
CA ASN A 44 -3.01 10.20 6.62
C ASN A 44 -2.53 9.46 7.89
N PRO A 45 -3.45 8.94 8.73
CA PRO A 45 -3.08 8.33 10.00
C PRO A 45 -2.15 7.13 9.82
N ASN A 46 -2.25 6.38 8.71
CA ASN A 46 -1.34 5.27 8.43
C ASN A 46 0.08 5.77 8.13
N ALA A 47 0.22 6.79 7.28
CA ALA A 47 1.53 7.38 6.97
C ALA A 47 2.21 7.97 8.22
N ILE A 48 1.44 8.59 9.11
CA ILE A 48 1.97 9.10 10.40
C ILE A 48 2.39 7.95 11.32
N TYR A 49 1.59 6.87 11.38
CA TYR A 49 1.92 5.68 12.18
C TYR A 49 3.20 5.00 11.66
N GLU A 50 3.32 4.81 10.34
CA GLU A 50 4.49 4.25 9.67
C GLU A 50 5.74 5.10 9.89
N LEU A 51 5.62 6.42 9.78
CA LEU A 51 6.70 7.35 10.09
C LEU A 51 7.15 7.22 11.55
N GLY A 52 6.21 7.07 12.49
CA GLY A 52 6.52 6.82 13.90
C GLY A 52 7.31 5.53 14.11
N ILE A 53 6.92 4.44 13.44
CA ILE A 53 7.65 3.16 13.46
C ILE A 53 9.06 3.34 12.88
N ARG A 54 9.19 4.02 11.74
CA ARG A 54 10.50 4.32 11.13
C ARG A 54 11.40 5.09 12.09
N HIS A 55 10.91 6.15 12.70
CA HIS A 55 11.65 6.95 13.67
C HIS A 55 12.01 6.16 14.95
N ALA A 56 11.19 5.18 15.35
CA ALA A 56 11.51 4.30 16.47
C ALA A 56 12.58 3.25 16.12
N ALA A 57 12.66 2.84 14.87
CA ALA A 57 13.57 1.79 14.41
C ALA A 57 14.94 2.32 13.93
N LYS A 58 14.97 3.51 13.31
CA LYS A 58 16.17 4.08 12.67
C LYS A 58 16.48 5.49 13.17
N PRO A 59 17.74 5.79 13.52
CA PRO A 59 18.15 7.11 13.96
C PRO A 59 18.30 8.13 12.82
N PHE A 60 18.42 7.68 11.56
CA PHE A 60 18.70 8.52 10.39
C PHE A 60 18.14 7.93 9.10
N SER A 61 18.31 8.68 8.01
CA SER A 61 17.86 8.31 6.64
C SER A 61 16.35 8.29 6.49
N THR A 62 15.68 9.33 7.04
CA THR A 62 14.26 9.57 6.87
C THR A 62 14.03 11.01 6.40
N ILE A 63 13.35 11.19 5.27
CA ILE A 63 12.95 12.49 4.74
C ILE A 63 11.45 12.64 4.92
N VAL A 64 11.04 13.67 5.64
CA VAL A 64 9.64 14.05 5.73
C VAL A 64 9.32 15.06 4.65
N MET A 65 8.29 14.80 3.86
CA MET A 65 7.78 15.72 2.83
C MET A 65 6.42 16.26 3.22
N LYS A 66 6.12 17.49 2.79
CA LYS A 66 4.82 18.10 2.99
C LYS A 66 4.58 19.21 1.99
N GLU A 67 3.32 19.39 1.59
CA GLU A 67 2.88 20.62 0.94
C GLU A 67 3.16 21.83 1.84
N LYS A 68 3.57 22.93 1.21
CA LYS A 68 3.97 24.15 1.90
C LYS A 68 2.86 24.73 2.78
N ASP A 69 1.62 24.69 2.30
CA ASP A 69 0.48 25.22 3.01
C ASP A 69 -0.04 24.21 4.04
N GLY A 70 -0.46 24.72 5.19
CA GLY A 70 -0.95 23.93 6.32
C GLY A 70 0.06 23.73 7.46
N ASN A 71 -0.46 23.48 8.63
CA ASN A 71 0.33 23.35 9.85
C ASN A 71 1.01 21.97 9.93
N ILE A 72 2.25 21.94 10.42
CA ILE A 72 2.92 20.72 10.83
C ILE A 72 2.58 20.47 12.31
N PRO A 73 2.15 19.25 12.71
CA PRO A 73 2.00 18.90 14.11
C PRO A 73 3.28 19.23 14.90
N PHE A 74 3.12 19.69 16.13
CA PHE A 74 4.24 20.15 16.97
C PHE A 74 5.35 19.08 17.06
N ASP A 75 5.00 17.83 17.28
CA ASP A 75 5.96 16.74 17.44
C ASP A 75 6.73 16.38 16.16
N LEU A 76 6.24 16.79 14.99
CA LEU A 76 6.90 16.59 13.69
C LEU A 76 7.66 17.83 13.22
N ASN A 77 7.50 18.98 13.89
CA ASN A 77 8.08 20.25 13.48
C ASN A 77 9.60 20.37 13.77
N HIS A 78 10.17 19.37 14.44
CA HIS A 78 11.60 19.33 14.77
C HIS A 78 12.47 18.73 13.65
N ASN A 79 11.85 18.13 12.62
CA ASN A 79 12.56 17.49 11.53
C ASN A 79 12.72 18.44 10.34
N LYS A 80 13.85 18.32 9.63
CA LYS A 80 14.04 18.98 8.33
C LYS A 80 12.95 18.46 7.36
N THR A 81 11.89 19.23 7.20
CA THR A 81 10.78 18.86 6.30
C THR A 81 11.01 19.46 4.93
N PHE A 82 11.02 18.61 3.91
CA PHE A 82 11.03 19.04 2.51
C PHE A 82 9.65 19.54 2.13
N THR A 83 9.55 20.79 1.69
CA THR A 83 8.27 21.39 1.31
C THR A 83 8.15 21.58 -0.19
N TYR A 84 6.92 21.36 -0.71
CA TYR A 84 6.55 21.60 -2.10
C TYR A 84 5.21 22.33 -2.19
N SER A 85 4.91 22.93 -3.34
CA SER A 85 3.69 23.70 -3.55
C SER A 85 2.81 23.04 -4.61
N HIS A 86 1.51 22.96 -4.34
CA HIS A 86 0.49 22.58 -5.33
C HIS A 86 -0.01 23.79 -6.12
N MET A 87 -0.46 23.55 -7.34
CA MET A 87 -1.25 24.46 -8.16
C MET A 87 -2.63 23.83 -8.42
N GLY A 88 -3.50 23.87 -7.41
CA GLY A 88 -4.78 23.14 -7.46
C GLY A 88 -4.56 21.62 -7.26
N GLU A 89 -4.94 20.79 -8.23
CA GLU A 89 -4.79 19.34 -8.17
C GLU A 89 -3.40 18.85 -8.64
N ASP A 90 -2.62 19.70 -9.30
CA ASP A 90 -1.33 19.36 -9.89
C ASP A 90 -0.16 20.14 -9.29
N ILE A 91 1.04 19.60 -9.40
CA ILE A 91 2.31 20.28 -9.13
C ILE A 91 2.75 20.96 -10.43
N GLY A 92 2.93 22.28 -10.41
CA GLY A 92 3.36 23.02 -11.59
C GLY A 92 4.73 22.59 -12.10
N PHE A 93 4.94 22.69 -13.43
CA PHE A 93 6.17 22.24 -14.09
C PHE A 93 7.46 22.80 -13.46
N ASN A 94 7.51 24.10 -13.16
CA ASN A 94 8.69 24.72 -12.53
C ASN A 94 8.94 24.19 -11.11
N GLU A 95 7.86 23.95 -10.37
CA GLU A 95 7.93 23.39 -9.02
C GLU A 95 8.43 21.93 -9.07
N THR A 96 7.97 21.14 -10.05
CA THR A 96 8.47 19.78 -10.27
C THR A 96 9.97 19.77 -10.51
N ILE A 97 10.50 20.65 -11.38
CA ILE A 97 11.95 20.77 -11.65
C ILE A 97 12.69 21.12 -10.35
N ARG A 98 12.18 22.12 -9.60
CA ARG A 98 12.76 22.51 -8.32
C ARG A 98 12.79 21.34 -7.33
N CYS A 99 11.65 20.64 -7.19
CA CYS A 99 11.52 19.52 -6.26
C CYS A 99 12.48 18.38 -6.61
N VAL A 100 12.57 18.00 -7.87
CA VAL A 100 13.49 16.94 -8.32
C VAL A 100 14.94 17.30 -7.95
N ALA A 101 15.40 18.50 -8.34
CA ALA A 101 16.78 18.92 -8.07
C ALA A 101 17.07 19.07 -6.57
N SER A 102 16.13 19.58 -5.79
CA SER A 102 16.31 19.80 -4.36
C SER A 102 16.23 18.50 -3.55
N LEU A 103 15.28 17.61 -3.91
CA LEU A 103 15.14 16.31 -3.27
C LEU A 103 16.34 15.42 -3.54
N GLN A 104 16.87 15.44 -4.76
CA GLN A 104 18.09 14.72 -5.11
C GLN A 104 19.26 15.14 -4.20
N LYS A 105 19.52 16.44 -4.08
CA LYS A 105 20.57 16.96 -3.18
C LYS A 105 20.36 16.54 -1.73
N LEU A 106 19.09 16.57 -1.27
CA LEU A 106 18.75 16.18 0.09
C LEU A 106 19.00 14.70 0.33
N ILE A 107 18.65 13.82 -0.64
CA ILE A 107 18.94 12.39 -0.58
C ILE A 107 20.44 12.14 -0.46
N GLU A 108 21.26 12.77 -1.30
CA GLU A 108 22.71 12.65 -1.26
C GLU A 108 23.29 13.16 0.07
N GLU A 109 22.75 14.26 0.61
CA GLU A 109 23.16 14.80 1.90
C GLU A 109 22.83 13.86 3.05
N VAL A 110 21.59 13.35 3.11
CA VAL A 110 21.11 12.44 4.15
C VAL A 110 21.88 11.12 4.13
N ASP A 111 22.16 10.58 2.95
CA ASP A 111 22.93 9.33 2.84
C ASP A 111 24.39 9.51 3.30
N ARG A 112 24.99 10.66 3.01
CA ARG A 112 26.36 10.97 3.37
C ARG A 112 26.53 11.37 4.83
N SER A 113 25.64 12.23 5.37
CA SER A 113 25.82 12.84 6.68
C SER A 113 25.51 11.91 7.84
N LYS A 114 24.53 11.02 7.65
CA LYS A 114 23.99 10.16 8.74
C LYS A 114 23.59 10.96 9.98
N GLU A 115 23.14 12.20 9.78
CA GLU A 115 22.61 13.02 10.87
C GLU A 115 21.36 12.39 11.46
N ILE A 116 21.20 12.48 12.78
CA ILE A 116 20.00 11.97 13.47
C ILE A 116 18.80 12.82 13.04
N ASP A 117 17.85 12.19 12.37
CA ASP A 117 16.59 12.78 11.92
C ASP A 117 15.37 12.25 12.71
N SER A 118 15.58 11.22 13.54
CA SER A 118 14.56 10.69 14.42
C SER A 118 14.48 11.49 15.73
N PRO A 119 13.29 12.03 16.08
CA PRO A 119 13.08 12.71 17.37
C PRO A 119 13.40 11.80 18.57
N LEU A 120 13.09 10.50 18.48
CA LEU A 120 13.35 9.55 19.57
C LEU A 120 14.85 9.47 19.89
N PHE A 121 15.68 9.23 18.89
CA PHE A 121 17.13 9.08 19.08
C PHE A 121 17.81 10.43 19.37
N HIS A 122 17.24 11.54 18.91
CA HIS A 122 17.73 12.87 19.21
C HIS A 122 17.52 13.23 20.68
N HIS A 123 16.33 12.95 21.23
CA HIS A 123 15.97 13.32 22.61
C HIS A 123 16.39 12.27 23.65
N ILE A 124 16.50 11.00 23.25
CA ILE A 124 16.86 9.89 24.15
C ILE A 124 18.06 9.11 23.56
N PRO A 125 19.27 9.64 23.66
CA PRO A 125 20.48 9.05 23.04
C PRO A 125 20.84 7.64 23.55
N SER A 126 20.26 7.21 24.67
CA SER A 126 20.47 5.87 25.24
C SER A 126 19.67 4.78 24.53
N VAL A 127 18.68 5.14 23.71
CA VAL A 127 17.90 4.16 22.93
C VAL A 127 18.83 3.57 21.86
N GLN A 128 18.81 2.25 21.72
CA GLN A 128 19.54 1.55 20.67
C GLN A 128 18.60 1.25 19.51
N PRO A 129 19.05 1.43 18.25
CA PRO A 129 18.28 1.04 17.07
C PRO A 129 17.98 -0.46 17.11
N TYR A 130 16.75 -0.83 16.72
CA TYR A 130 16.45 -2.22 16.47
C TYR A 130 17.15 -2.68 15.19
N LEU A 131 17.89 -3.76 15.29
CA LEU A 131 18.57 -4.40 14.16
C LEU A 131 17.84 -5.71 13.86
N LEU A 132 17.12 -5.75 12.76
CA LEU A 132 16.62 -7.02 12.22
C LEU A 132 17.83 -7.77 11.65
N PRO A 133 18.10 -9.03 12.08
CA PRO A 133 19.17 -9.83 11.51
C PRO A 133 19.03 -9.94 10.00
N GLU A 134 20.14 -9.86 9.27
CA GLU A 134 20.12 -9.83 7.80
C GLU A 134 19.48 -11.10 7.21
N ASP A 135 19.75 -12.25 7.82
CA ASP A 135 19.17 -13.53 7.40
C ASP A 135 17.64 -13.54 7.55
N ASP A 136 17.11 -13.01 8.67
CA ASP A 136 15.69 -12.88 8.92
C ASP A 136 15.04 -11.93 7.91
N TYR A 137 15.69 -10.79 7.62
CA TYR A 137 15.24 -9.85 6.60
C TYR A 137 15.20 -10.49 5.21
N ILE A 138 16.28 -11.17 4.81
CA ILE A 138 16.35 -11.87 3.52
C ILE A 138 15.26 -12.93 3.41
N GLN A 139 15.01 -13.69 4.47
CA GLN A 139 13.96 -14.70 4.48
C GLN A 139 12.57 -14.08 4.35
N ILE A 140 12.28 -13.02 5.10
CA ILE A 140 11.02 -12.27 4.97
C ILE A 140 10.82 -11.78 3.53
N ILE A 141 11.85 -11.16 2.94
CA ILE A 141 11.74 -10.64 1.56
C ILE A 141 11.56 -11.75 0.54
N LYS A 142 12.21 -12.90 0.70
CA LYS A 142 12.00 -14.06 -0.19
C LYS A 142 10.59 -14.61 -0.09
N ASP A 143 10.10 -14.85 1.13
CA ASP A 143 8.75 -15.37 1.36
C ASP A 143 7.67 -14.46 0.79
N LEU A 144 7.89 -13.13 0.90
CA LEU A 144 7.03 -12.13 0.32
C LEU A 144 7.08 -12.14 -1.21
N ALA A 145 8.28 -12.15 -1.80
CA ALA A 145 8.44 -12.17 -3.24
C ALA A 145 7.79 -13.40 -3.87
N ASP A 146 7.87 -14.57 -3.22
CA ASP A 146 7.24 -15.80 -3.70
C ASP A 146 5.71 -15.75 -3.55
N LYS A 147 5.20 -15.17 -2.47
CA LYS A 147 3.77 -14.95 -2.28
C LYS A 147 3.23 -13.91 -3.29
N GLU A 148 3.90 -12.76 -3.42
CA GLU A 148 3.50 -11.69 -4.35
C GLU A 148 3.50 -12.17 -5.80
N ARG A 149 4.54 -12.85 -6.26
CA ARG A 149 4.57 -13.42 -7.62
C ARG A 149 3.38 -14.35 -7.87
N GLY A 150 3.06 -15.19 -6.89
CA GLY A 150 1.92 -16.10 -7.01
C GLY A 150 0.58 -15.37 -7.06
N ILE A 151 0.38 -14.33 -6.25
CA ILE A 151 -0.85 -13.53 -6.21
C ILE A 151 -0.92 -12.62 -7.43
N PHE A 152 0.16 -11.90 -7.75
CA PHE A 152 0.25 -11.03 -8.92
C PHE A 152 -0.09 -11.80 -10.21
N ALA A 153 0.49 -12.98 -10.40
CA ALA A 153 0.17 -13.81 -11.57
C ALA A 153 -1.32 -14.18 -11.63
N LEU A 154 -1.93 -14.53 -10.49
CA LEU A 154 -3.37 -14.85 -10.42
C LEU A 154 -4.23 -13.64 -10.74
N VAL A 155 -3.89 -12.47 -10.20
CA VAL A 155 -4.60 -11.21 -10.46
C VAL A 155 -4.52 -10.81 -11.93
N GLU A 156 -3.34 -10.88 -12.53
CA GLU A 156 -3.16 -10.54 -13.94
C GLU A 156 -3.90 -11.51 -14.88
N GLN A 157 -3.86 -12.81 -14.60
CA GLN A 157 -4.65 -13.81 -15.33
C GLN A 157 -6.15 -13.53 -15.18
N ALA A 158 -6.63 -13.26 -13.98
CA ALA A 158 -8.03 -12.93 -13.74
C ALA A 158 -8.47 -11.69 -14.54
N LYS A 159 -7.68 -10.61 -14.52
CA LYS A 159 -7.96 -9.38 -15.29
C LYS A 159 -7.97 -9.62 -16.81
N GLN A 160 -7.05 -10.45 -17.32
CA GLN A 160 -7.03 -10.80 -18.74
C GLN A 160 -8.30 -11.56 -19.14
N GLU A 161 -8.71 -12.56 -18.36
CA GLU A 161 -9.94 -13.31 -18.59
C GLU A 161 -11.20 -12.41 -18.51
N MET A 162 -11.23 -11.44 -17.60
CA MET A 162 -12.30 -10.45 -17.54
C MET A 162 -12.39 -9.59 -18.81
N LYS A 163 -11.24 -9.19 -19.39
CA LYS A 163 -11.20 -8.39 -20.62
C LYS A 163 -11.84 -9.10 -21.81
N ILE A 164 -11.69 -10.42 -21.88
CA ILE A 164 -12.30 -11.25 -22.93
C ILE A 164 -13.68 -11.82 -22.53
N ASN A 165 -14.26 -11.32 -21.43
CA ASN A 165 -15.55 -11.76 -20.88
C ASN A 165 -15.61 -13.25 -20.47
N ASN A 166 -14.48 -13.88 -20.23
CA ASN A 166 -14.40 -15.25 -19.70
C ASN A 166 -14.51 -15.22 -18.17
N PHE A 167 -15.70 -14.83 -17.67
CA PHE A 167 -15.92 -14.61 -16.24
C PHE A 167 -15.80 -15.88 -15.40
N LYS A 168 -16.10 -17.04 -15.97
CA LYS A 168 -15.91 -18.32 -15.28
C LYS A 168 -14.46 -18.58 -14.91
N GLN A 169 -13.55 -18.39 -15.87
CA GLN A 169 -12.11 -18.55 -15.63
C GLN A 169 -11.56 -17.47 -14.71
N ALA A 170 -11.99 -16.22 -14.91
CA ALA A 170 -11.64 -15.10 -14.04
C ALA A 170 -12.03 -15.38 -12.57
N ALA A 171 -13.26 -15.90 -12.33
CA ALA A 171 -13.72 -16.28 -11.00
C ALA A 171 -12.81 -17.32 -10.34
N SER A 172 -12.30 -18.28 -11.11
CA SER A 172 -11.39 -19.31 -10.57
C SER A 172 -10.05 -18.73 -10.12
N PHE A 173 -9.50 -17.76 -10.85
CA PHE A 173 -8.28 -17.06 -10.47
C PHE A 173 -8.48 -16.16 -9.25
N TRP A 174 -9.57 -15.40 -9.21
CA TRP A 174 -9.92 -14.57 -8.05
C TRP A 174 -10.16 -15.40 -6.79
N LYS A 175 -10.82 -16.55 -6.92
CA LYS A 175 -10.98 -17.51 -5.82
C LYS A 175 -9.62 -17.92 -5.26
N ARG A 176 -8.70 -18.36 -6.10
CA ARG A 176 -7.35 -18.77 -5.69
C ARG A 176 -6.56 -17.63 -5.07
N ALA A 177 -6.73 -16.41 -5.56
CA ALA A 177 -6.13 -15.21 -4.94
C ALA A 177 -6.70 -14.96 -3.54
N SER A 178 -8.04 -15.06 -3.37
CA SER A 178 -8.70 -14.91 -2.07
C SER A 178 -8.33 -15.99 -1.05
N GLU A 179 -7.98 -17.19 -1.51
CA GLU A 179 -7.49 -18.28 -0.64
C GLU A 179 -6.07 -18.03 -0.14
N LYS A 180 -5.27 -17.24 -0.88
CA LYS A 180 -3.92 -16.83 -0.45
C LYS A 180 -3.94 -15.64 0.51
N LEU A 181 -4.95 -14.77 0.39
CA LEU A 181 -5.15 -13.59 1.22
C LEU A 181 -6.61 -13.55 1.71
N GLU A 182 -6.91 -14.37 2.72
CA GLU A 182 -8.28 -14.58 3.22
C GLU A 182 -8.97 -13.31 3.76
N LYS A 183 -8.20 -12.30 4.17
CA LYS A 183 -8.72 -11.05 4.73
C LYS A 183 -8.87 -9.94 3.68
N ASP A 184 -8.47 -10.17 2.44
CA ASP A 184 -8.56 -9.15 1.39
C ASP A 184 -9.97 -9.14 0.79
N ALA A 185 -10.76 -8.12 1.17
CA ALA A 185 -12.11 -7.93 0.68
C ALA A 185 -12.17 -7.79 -0.85
N TYR A 186 -11.18 -7.14 -1.48
CA TYR A 186 -11.12 -6.91 -2.91
C TYR A 186 -11.16 -8.21 -3.71
N PHE A 187 -10.40 -9.24 -3.31
CA PHE A 187 -10.40 -10.51 -4.05
C PHE A 187 -11.71 -11.26 -3.93
N ILE A 188 -12.35 -11.20 -2.76
CA ILE A 188 -13.68 -11.78 -2.54
C ILE A 188 -14.74 -11.05 -3.37
N GLN A 189 -14.69 -9.72 -3.44
CA GLN A 189 -15.57 -8.89 -4.26
C GLN A 189 -15.42 -9.22 -5.75
N GLN A 190 -14.17 -9.28 -6.26
CA GLN A 190 -13.91 -9.63 -7.66
C GLN A 190 -14.34 -11.06 -7.99
N TRP A 191 -14.14 -12.01 -7.08
CA TRP A 191 -14.63 -13.37 -7.24
C TRP A 191 -16.17 -13.40 -7.32
N ALA A 192 -16.86 -12.74 -6.39
CA ALA A 192 -18.32 -12.64 -6.42
C ALA A 192 -18.81 -11.96 -7.70
N LEU A 193 -18.18 -10.86 -8.12
CA LEU A 193 -18.51 -10.13 -9.36
C LEU A 193 -18.37 -11.00 -10.60
N CYS A 194 -17.28 -11.75 -10.73
CA CYS A 194 -17.06 -12.65 -11.85
C CYS A 194 -18.05 -13.83 -11.85
N THR A 195 -18.31 -14.41 -10.68
CA THR A 195 -19.33 -15.47 -10.52
C THR A 195 -20.71 -14.97 -10.95
N TYR A 196 -21.09 -13.78 -10.53
CA TYR A 196 -22.34 -13.13 -10.90
C TYR A 196 -22.45 -12.81 -12.41
N LYS A 197 -21.35 -12.49 -13.08
CA LYS A 197 -21.29 -12.18 -14.51
C LYS A 197 -21.15 -13.41 -15.40
N ASP A 198 -20.90 -14.58 -14.82
CA ASP A 198 -20.77 -15.83 -15.59
C ASP A 198 -22.07 -16.21 -16.27
N LYS A 199 -22.07 -16.24 -17.61
CA LYS A 199 -23.21 -16.62 -18.43
C LYS A 199 -23.20 -18.10 -18.84
N THR A 200 -22.17 -18.84 -18.43
CA THR A 200 -22.08 -20.30 -18.72
C THR A 200 -22.92 -21.12 -17.75
N THR A 201 -23.30 -20.54 -16.62
CA THR A 201 -24.16 -21.10 -15.58
C THR A 201 -25.55 -20.44 -15.65
N SER A 202 -26.59 -21.13 -15.15
CA SER A 202 -27.93 -20.49 -15.10
C SER A 202 -27.89 -19.23 -14.24
N PRO A 203 -28.60 -18.16 -14.62
CA PRO A 203 -28.57 -16.89 -13.87
C PRO A 203 -28.91 -17.05 -12.39
N GLN A 204 -29.84 -17.91 -12.06
CA GLN A 204 -30.23 -18.16 -10.67
C GLN A 204 -29.09 -18.78 -9.85
N VAL A 205 -28.38 -19.76 -10.41
CA VAL A 205 -27.23 -20.40 -9.74
C VAL A 205 -26.07 -19.41 -9.61
N ALA A 206 -25.73 -18.67 -10.68
CA ALA A 206 -24.66 -17.67 -10.64
C ALA A 206 -24.91 -16.58 -9.59
N LEU A 207 -26.13 -16.11 -9.45
CA LEU A 207 -26.51 -15.11 -8.44
C LEU A 207 -26.47 -15.68 -7.02
N THR A 208 -26.94 -16.91 -6.82
CA THR A 208 -26.94 -17.57 -5.51
C THR A 208 -25.50 -17.84 -5.05
N ASP A 209 -24.64 -18.32 -5.94
CA ASP A 209 -23.24 -18.56 -5.64
C ASP A 209 -22.49 -17.26 -5.36
N ALA A 210 -22.73 -16.22 -6.14
CA ALA A 210 -22.14 -14.90 -5.91
C ALA A 210 -22.58 -14.31 -4.55
N LEU A 211 -23.84 -14.51 -4.15
CA LEU A 211 -24.33 -14.10 -2.85
C LEU A 211 -23.64 -14.86 -1.72
N ALA A 212 -23.44 -16.16 -1.87
CA ALA A 212 -22.71 -16.97 -0.89
C ALA A 212 -21.27 -16.50 -0.72
N ILE A 213 -20.62 -16.10 -1.83
CA ILE A 213 -19.25 -15.58 -1.81
C ILE A 213 -19.18 -14.24 -1.08
N ILE A 214 -20.03 -13.27 -1.46
CA ILE A 214 -19.98 -11.91 -0.88
C ILE A 214 -20.40 -11.90 0.59
N ASN A 215 -21.22 -12.84 1.03
CA ASN A 215 -21.62 -12.99 2.43
C ASN A 215 -20.42 -13.30 3.36
N ARG A 216 -19.29 -13.75 2.84
CA ARG A 216 -18.03 -13.89 3.62
C ARG A 216 -17.54 -12.55 4.17
N LEU A 217 -17.94 -11.43 3.58
CA LEU A 217 -17.61 -10.07 4.02
C LEU A 217 -18.68 -9.48 4.96
N ASN A 218 -19.66 -10.29 5.41
CA ASN A 218 -20.73 -9.87 6.32
C ASN A 218 -21.46 -8.59 5.88
N PRO A 219 -21.99 -8.49 4.65
CA PRO A 219 -22.61 -7.26 4.12
C PRO A 219 -23.84 -6.80 4.90
N THR A 220 -24.46 -7.66 5.71
CA THR A 220 -25.62 -7.36 6.55
C THR A 220 -25.25 -6.87 7.96
N ASP A 221 -23.97 -6.91 8.32
CA ASP A 221 -23.50 -6.34 9.60
C ASP A 221 -23.57 -4.81 9.52
N ARG A 222 -24.08 -4.19 10.59
CA ARG A 222 -24.19 -2.72 10.69
C ARG A 222 -22.84 -2.00 10.66
N ASN A 223 -21.75 -2.68 10.96
CA ASN A 223 -20.39 -2.16 10.93
C ASN A 223 -19.74 -2.29 9.54
N THR A 224 -20.35 -3.02 8.60
CA THR A 224 -19.86 -3.11 7.23
C THR A 224 -20.21 -1.83 6.48
N VAL A 225 -19.20 -0.98 6.26
CA VAL A 225 -19.34 0.32 5.58
C VAL A 225 -18.69 0.36 4.20
N ASP A 226 -18.11 -0.74 3.74
CA ASP A 226 -17.43 -0.81 2.44
C ASP A 226 -18.43 -0.68 1.29
N PRO A 227 -18.35 0.40 0.47
CA PRO A 227 -19.33 0.69 -0.56
C PRO A 227 -19.40 -0.37 -1.66
N GLU A 228 -18.25 -0.99 -1.99
CA GLU A 228 -18.20 -2.01 -3.06
C GLU A 228 -18.90 -3.29 -2.61
N THR A 229 -18.66 -3.76 -1.38
CA THR A 229 -19.35 -4.91 -0.79
C THR A 229 -20.86 -4.68 -0.75
N LEU A 230 -21.30 -3.52 -0.26
CA LEU A 230 -22.71 -3.18 -0.17
C LEU A 230 -23.36 -3.02 -1.55
N GLY A 231 -22.70 -2.35 -2.48
CA GLY A 231 -23.16 -2.14 -3.85
C GLY A 231 -23.32 -3.43 -4.61
N LEU A 232 -22.34 -4.34 -4.56
CA LEU A 232 -22.38 -5.63 -5.21
C LEU A 232 -23.50 -6.53 -4.62
N THR A 233 -23.62 -6.55 -3.28
CA THR A 233 -24.66 -7.28 -2.58
C THR A 233 -26.07 -6.81 -3.01
N GLY A 234 -26.27 -5.48 -3.05
CA GLY A 234 -27.54 -4.88 -3.51
C GLY A 234 -27.85 -5.21 -4.96
N ALA A 235 -26.82 -5.20 -5.84
CA ALA A 235 -26.98 -5.56 -7.25
C ALA A 235 -27.38 -7.03 -7.45
N ILE A 236 -26.85 -7.95 -6.63
CA ILE A 236 -27.21 -9.37 -6.64
C ILE A 236 -28.65 -9.56 -6.17
N TYR A 237 -29.01 -8.99 -5.03
CA TYR A 237 -30.40 -9.08 -4.51
C TYR A 237 -31.43 -8.54 -5.49
N LYS A 238 -31.15 -7.37 -6.12
CA LYS A 238 -32.06 -6.78 -7.11
C LYS A 238 -32.37 -7.70 -8.31
N ARG A 239 -31.48 -8.65 -8.61
CA ARG A 239 -31.66 -9.59 -9.73
C ARG A 239 -32.16 -10.95 -9.32
N LEU A 240 -32.11 -11.29 -8.05
CA LEU A 240 -32.73 -12.48 -7.47
C LEU A 240 -34.23 -12.27 -7.27
N TRP A 241 -34.66 -11.01 -7.16
CA TRP A 241 -36.05 -10.59 -7.11
C TRP A 241 -36.66 -10.47 -8.51
#